data_b7d4c390cbf83e1699835693f79e4b8e
#
_entry.id   b7d4c390cbf83e1699835693f79e4b8e
#
_cell.length_a   1.000
_cell.length_b   1.000
_cell.length_c   1.000
_cell.angle_alpha   90.00
_cell.angle_beta   90.00
_cell.angle_gamma   90.00
#
_symmetry.space_group_name_H-M   'P 1'
#
loop_
_entity.id
_entity.type
_entity.pdbx_description
1 polymer ?
#
loop_
_entity_poly.entity_id
_entity_poly.type
_entity_poly.pdbx_seq_one_letter_code
_entity_poly.pdbx_strand_id
1 'polypeptide(L)'
;MNVKLLQHTSLEICAHAIRTCWQSFENSDDGGEKDKELINRVGNKFKHASTLEHLSYTFYLSGISRALLQELARHRIASPSVKSTRYTLKELKEETTFSDGLSALELFEKYTNPEEVYNDKHMVRASKYLVWTNDLFVDFSSVVALENLRLALQKGISNDKA
;
A
#
# COMPACT_ATOMS: atom_id res chain seq x y z
N MET A 1 7.18 -3.00 -0.74
CA MET A 1 5.73 -3.09 -0.37
C MET A 1 5.58 -3.93 0.88
N ASN A 2 4.83 -3.44 1.85
CA ASN A 2 4.50 -4.19 3.08
C ASN A 2 2.97 -4.30 3.20
N VAL A 3 2.50 -5.49 3.57
CA VAL A 3 1.07 -5.80 3.76
C VAL A 3 0.88 -6.41 5.14
N LYS A 4 0.03 -5.79 5.94
CA LYS A 4 -0.30 -6.28 7.29
C LYS A 4 -1.81 -6.46 7.41
N LEU A 5 -2.25 -7.66 7.76
CA LEU A 5 -3.64 -7.91 8.15
C LEU A 5 -3.87 -7.29 9.54
N LEU A 6 -4.85 -6.40 9.64
CA LEU A 6 -5.22 -5.73 10.90
C LEU A 6 -6.40 -6.43 11.57
N GLN A 7 -7.39 -6.84 10.77
CA GLN A 7 -8.62 -7.47 11.25
C GLN A 7 -9.21 -8.35 10.15
N HIS A 8 -9.88 -9.39 10.55
CA HIS A 8 -10.74 -10.18 9.69
C HIS A 8 -11.98 -10.65 10.45
N THR A 9 -13.05 -10.93 9.72
CA THR A 9 -14.24 -11.60 10.26
C THR A 9 -13.88 -13.03 10.64
N SER A 10 -14.40 -13.52 11.76
CA SER A 10 -14.23 -14.91 12.17
C SER A 10 -14.88 -15.86 11.17
N LEU A 11 -14.27 -17.03 10.93
CA LEU A 11 -14.82 -18.06 10.06
C LEU A 11 -16.15 -18.62 10.59
N GLU A 12 -16.34 -18.58 11.91
CA GLU A 12 -17.58 -18.94 12.59
C GLU A 12 -18.79 -18.17 12.03
N ILE A 13 -18.64 -16.85 11.79
CA ILE A 13 -19.72 -16.03 11.22
C ILE A 13 -20.11 -16.53 9.83
N CYS A 14 -19.14 -16.87 8.99
CA CYS A 14 -19.40 -17.42 7.66
C CYS A 14 -20.08 -18.80 7.74
N ALA A 15 -19.58 -19.68 8.60
CA ALA A 15 -20.20 -20.98 8.84
C ALA A 15 -21.63 -20.86 9.37
N HIS A 16 -21.86 -19.94 10.31
CA HIS A 16 -23.18 -19.64 10.85
C HIS A 16 -24.15 -19.19 9.74
N ALA A 17 -23.72 -18.31 8.86
CA ALA A 17 -24.53 -17.86 7.72
C ALA A 17 -24.88 -19.01 6.77
N ILE A 18 -23.96 -19.94 6.48
CA ILE A 18 -24.21 -21.14 5.69
C ILE A 18 -25.22 -22.05 6.41
N ARG A 19 -25.02 -22.27 7.72
CA ARG A 19 -25.89 -23.14 8.53
C ARG A 19 -27.30 -22.58 8.69
N THR A 20 -27.48 -21.27 8.63
CA THR A 20 -28.78 -20.61 8.67
C THR A 20 -29.73 -21.13 7.57
N CYS A 21 -29.19 -21.41 6.37
CA CYS A 21 -30.01 -21.94 5.27
C CYS A 21 -30.60 -23.34 5.55
N TRP A 22 -29.98 -24.12 6.40
CA TRP A 22 -30.32 -25.50 6.69
C TRP A 22 -30.71 -25.74 8.15
N GLN A 23 -30.72 -24.68 8.98
CA GLN A 23 -30.98 -24.72 10.42
C GLN A 23 -30.14 -25.80 11.15
N SER A 24 -28.86 -25.97 10.72
CA SER A 24 -27.97 -27.04 11.18
C SER A 24 -26.88 -26.54 12.14
N PHE A 25 -27.28 -25.69 13.09
CA PHE A 25 -26.37 -25.03 14.03
C PHE A 25 -25.68 -25.98 14.99
N GLU A 26 -26.35 -27.09 15.33
CA GLU A 26 -25.86 -28.14 16.23
C GLU A 26 -24.61 -28.85 15.71
N ASN A 27 -24.32 -28.69 14.41
CA ASN A 27 -23.14 -29.28 13.79
C ASN A 27 -21.93 -28.33 13.77
N SER A 28 -22.06 -27.12 14.33
CA SER A 28 -20.93 -26.18 14.42
C SER A 28 -19.91 -26.65 15.45
N ASP A 29 -18.66 -26.29 15.19
CA ASP A 29 -17.54 -26.41 16.11
C ASP A 29 -16.89 -25.04 16.36
N ASP A 30 -17.70 -23.98 16.33
CA ASP A 30 -17.35 -22.59 16.65
C ASP A 30 -16.13 -22.07 15.85
N GLY A 31 -16.13 -22.34 14.54
CA GLY A 31 -15.08 -21.93 13.63
C GLY A 31 -13.91 -22.91 13.53
N GLY A 32 -14.07 -24.12 14.05
CA GLY A 32 -13.10 -25.21 13.97
C GLY A 32 -13.04 -25.87 12.58
N GLU A 33 -12.54 -27.11 12.55
CA GLU A 33 -12.31 -27.82 11.27
C GLU A 33 -13.59 -28.16 10.52
N LYS A 34 -14.69 -28.52 11.23
CA LYS A 34 -15.97 -28.82 10.57
C LYS A 34 -16.54 -27.57 9.88
N ASP A 35 -16.42 -26.41 10.49
CA ASP A 35 -16.89 -25.16 9.92
C ASP A 35 -16.00 -24.72 8.74
N LYS A 36 -14.69 -24.92 8.81
CA LYS A 36 -13.76 -24.67 7.68
C LYS A 36 -14.06 -25.59 6.48
N GLU A 37 -14.30 -26.87 6.74
CA GLU A 37 -14.69 -27.83 5.70
C GLU A 37 -16.03 -27.46 5.06
N LEU A 38 -17.02 -27.01 5.86
CA LEU A 38 -18.31 -26.54 5.36
C LEU A 38 -18.13 -25.32 4.46
N ILE A 39 -17.39 -24.31 4.90
CA ILE A 39 -17.08 -23.10 4.11
C ILE A 39 -16.40 -23.46 2.81
N ASN A 40 -15.38 -24.32 2.85
CA ASN A 40 -14.66 -24.77 1.66
C ASN A 40 -15.57 -25.52 0.67
N ARG A 41 -16.43 -26.39 1.19
CA ARG A 41 -17.37 -27.16 0.37
C ARG A 41 -18.41 -26.25 -0.29
N VAL A 42 -19.06 -25.40 0.48
CA VAL A 42 -20.17 -24.56 -0.02
C VAL A 42 -19.63 -23.37 -0.82
N GLY A 43 -18.69 -22.63 -0.28
CA GLY A 43 -18.15 -21.42 -0.91
C GLY A 43 -17.25 -21.72 -2.11
N ASN A 44 -16.25 -22.60 -1.95
CA ASN A 44 -15.24 -22.83 -2.98
C ASN A 44 -15.61 -23.95 -3.96
N LYS A 45 -16.03 -25.15 -3.47
CA LYS A 45 -16.33 -26.29 -4.37
C LYS A 45 -17.66 -26.12 -5.09
N PHE A 46 -18.73 -25.73 -4.38
CA PHE A 46 -20.05 -25.52 -4.98
C PHE A 46 -20.22 -24.10 -5.53
N LYS A 47 -19.22 -23.22 -5.30
CA LYS A 47 -19.20 -21.83 -5.82
C LYS A 47 -20.40 -21.00 -5.39
N HIS A 48 -20.95 -21.23 -4.22
CA HIS A 48 -21.95 -20.38 -3.60
C HIS A 48 -21.24 -19.14 -3.02
N ALA A 49 -20.76 -18.28 -3.91
CA ALA A 49 -19.87 -17.16 -3.58
C ALA A 49 -20.50 -16.19 -2.57
N SER A 50 -21.83 -16.02 -2.58
CA SER A 50 -22.54 -15.16 -1.63
C SER A 50 -22.30 -15.53 -0.17
N THR A 51 -22.02 -16.79 0.14
CA THR A 51 -21.69 -17.20 1.51
C THR A 51 -20.36 -16.64 2.00
N LEU A 52 -19.43 -16.33 1.08
CA LEU A 52 -18.13 -15.76 1.39
C LEU A 52 -18.18 -14.24 1.59
N GLU A 53 -19.28 -13.57 1.20
CA GLU A 53 -19.48 -12.13 1.39
C GLU A 53 -19.62 -11.73 2.86
N HIS A 54 -19.88 -12.71 3.76
CA HIS A 54 -19.83 -12.51 5.19
C HIS A 54 -18.42 -12.35 5.75
N LEU A 55 -17.38 -12.64 4.94
CA LEU A 55 -15.98 -12.48 5.32
C LEU A 55 -15.47 -11.11 4.88
N SER A 56 -15.00 -10.33 5.83
CA SER A 56 -14.35 -9.05 5.59
C SER A 56 -12.93 -9.05 6.13
N TYR A 57 -12.06 -8.28 5.48
CA TYR A 57 -10.65 -8.18 5.84
C TYR A 57 -10.23 -6.71 5.84
N THR A 58 -9.47 -6.31 6.83
CA THR A 58 -8.86 -4.98 6.88
C THR A 58 -7.34 -5.10 6.81
N PHE A 59 -6.74 -4.47 5.81
CA PHE A 59 -5.29 -4.48 5.60
C PHE A 59 -4.71 -3.08 5.76
N TYR A 60 -3.49 -3.02 6.29
CA TYR A 60 -2.60 -1.89 6.19
C TYR A 60 -1.58 -2.16 5.07
N LEU A 61 -1.49 -1.23 4.12
CA LEU A 61 -0.55 -1.29 3.00
C LEU A 61 0.43 -0.12 3.10
N SER A 62 1.73 -0.38 2.93
CA SER A 62 2.75 0.65 2.88
C SER A 62 3.83 0.34 1.84
N GLY A 63 4.57 1.36 1.40
CA GLY A 63 5.57 1.22 0.34
C GLY A 63 4.95 0.90 -1.02
N ILE A 64 3.79 1.48 -1.31
CA ILE A 64 3.12 1.39 -2.61
C ILE A 64 3.15 2.74 -3.31
N SER A 65 3.27 2.72 -4.64
CA SER A 65 3.23 3.93 -5.46
C SER A 65 1.81 4.52 -5.56
N ARG A 66 1.70 5.80 -5.94
CA ARG A 66 0.41 6.42 -6.27
C ARG A 66 -0.26 5.77 -7.48
N ALA A 67 0.52 5.29 -8.45
CA ALA A 67 -0.01 4.55 -9.60
C ALA A 67 -0.71 3.26 -9.14
N LEU A 68 -0.06 2.45 -8.29
CA LEU A 68 -0.67 1.24 -7.74
C LEU A 68 -1.93 1.57 -6.91
N LEU A 69 -1.88 2.66 -6.13
CA LEU A 69 -3.06 3.09 -5.36
C LEU A 69 -4.25 3.44 -6.27
N GLN A 70 -4.02 4.08 -7.43
CA GLN A 70 -5.08 4.38 -8.40
C GLN A 70 -5.75 3.10 -8.93
N GLU A 71 -4.97 2.05 -9.19
CA GLU A 71 -5.52 0.76 -9.61
C GLU A 71 -6.28 0.06 -8.47
N LEU A 72 -5.73 0.07 -7.25
CA LEU A 72 -6.41 -0.50 -6.08
C LEU A 72 -7.75 0.20 -5.79
N ALA A 73 -7.82 1.51 -5.95
CA ALA A 73 -9.05 2.29 -5.73
C ALA A 73 -10.17 1.94 -6.73
N ARG A 74 -9.86 1.26 -7.83
CA ARG A 74 -10.86 0.75 -8.79
C ARG A 74 -11.53 -0.54 -8.33
N HIS A 75 -10.98 -1.24 -7.36
CA HIS A 75 -11.64 -2.38 -6.73
C HIS A 75 -12.81 -1.90 -5.87
N ARG A 76 -14.01 -1.90 -6.44
CA ARG A 76 -15.21 -1.32 -5.82
C ARG A 76 -15.68 -2.03 -4.56
N ILE A 77 -15.22 -3.25 -4.32
CA ILE A 77 -15.48 -4.01 -3.09
C ILE A 77 -14.54 -3.62 -1.94
N ALA A 78 -13.54 -2.77 -2.19
CA ALA A 78 -12.60 -2.28 -1.21
C ALA A 78 -12.79 -0.77 -0.98
N SER A 79 -12.66 -0.33 0.26
CA SER A 79 -12.76 1.08 0.66
C SER A 79 -11.43 1.54 1.25
N PRO A 80 -10.53 2.14 0.44
CA PRO A 80 -9.23 2.57 0.92
C PRO A 80 -9.31 3.91 1.67
N SER A 81 -8.65 3.97 2.83
CA SER A 81 -8.28 5.21 3.50
C SER A 81 -6.81 5.52 3.21
N VAL A 82 -6.52 6.67 2.65
CA VAL A 82 -5.21 6.98 2.09
C VAL A 82 -4.54 8.16 2.80
N LYS A 83 -3.21 8.07 3.03
CA LYS A 83 -2.42 9.21 3.56
C LYS A 83 -2.58 10.42 2.65
N SER A 84 -3.00 11.54 3.22
CA SER A 84 -3.19 12.80 2.49
C SER A 84 -1.86 13.36 2.00
N THR A 85 -1.79 13.74 0.72
CA THR A 85 -0.63 14.46 0.14
C THR A 85 -0.41 15.83 0.77
N ARG A 86 -1.45 16.48 1.29
CA ARG A 86 -1.31 17.80 1.95
C ARG A 86 -0.36 17.76 3.15
N TYR A 87 -0.41 16.70 3.96
CA TYR A 87 0.53 16.51 5.08
C TYR A 87 1.94 16.19 4.59
N THR A 88 2.07 15.33 3.58
CA THR A 88 3.35 14.97 2.99
C THR A 88 4.06 16.21 2.39
N LEU A 89 3.33 17.08 1.70
CA LEU A 89 3.88 18.31 1.13
C LEU A 89 4.33 19.31 2.20
N LYS A 90 3.64 19.38 3.34
CA LYS A 90 4.08 20.20 4.48
C LYS A 90 5.42 19.70 5.04
N GLU A 91 5.54 18.39 5.28
CA GLU A 91 6.78 17.77 5.73
C GLU A 91 7.92 18.00 4.71
N LEU A 92 7.63 17.81 3.41
CA LEU A 92 8.59 17.98 2.32
C LEU A 92 9.16 19.40 2.27
N LYS A 93 8.36 20.43 2.52
CA LYS A 93 8.80 21.82 2.54
C LYS A 93 9.90 22.09 3.59
N GLU A 94 9.90 21.34 4.69
CA GLU A 94 10.83 21.47 5.81
C GLU A 94 12.11 20.66 5.61
N GLU A 95 12.13 19.74 4.61
CA GLU A 95 13.29 18.90 4.33
C GLU A 95 14.48 19.69 3.74
N THR A 96 15.67 19.16 3.98
CA THR A 96 16.90 19.63 3.32
C THR A 96 17.02 19.02 1.91
N THR A 97 18.03 19.43 1.13
CA THR A 97 18.23 18.94 -0.24
C THR A 97 18.32 17.41 -0.33
N PHE A 98 17.80 16.85 -1.42
CA PHE A 98 17.89 15.43 -1.75
C PHE A 98 18.94 15.12 -2.82
N SER A 99 19.33 16.11 -3.64
CA SER A 99 20.24 15.92 -4.76
C SER A 99 21.50 16.80 -4.69
N ASP A 100 21.63 17.68 -3.69
CA ASP A 100 22.70 18.68 -3.60
C ASP A 100 22.85 19.54 -4.86
N GLY A 101 21.75 19.74 -5.60
CA GLY A 101 21.72 20.48 -6.86
C GLY A 101 22.17 19.66 -8.08
N LEU A 102 22.48 18.40 -7.92
CA LEU A 102 22.88 17.52 -9.01
C LEU A 102 21.68 17.10 -9.85
N SER A 103 21.87 16.95 -11.15
CA SER A 103 20.95 16.32 -12.09
C SER A 103 20.92 14.80 -11.93
N ALA A 104 19.95 14.14 -12.56
CA ALA A 104 19.86 12.67 -12.53
C ALA A 104 21.10 11.99 -13.16
N LEU A 105 21.64 12.59 -14.21
CA LEU A 105 22.84 12.08 -14.88
C LEU A 105 24.07 12.21 -13.98
N GLU A 106 24.27 13.37 -13.35
CA GLU A 106 25.39 13.59 -12.41
C GLU A 106 25.28 12.69 -11.18
N LEU A 107 24.06 12.41 -10.67
CA LEU A 107 23.86 11.43 -9.62
C LEU A 107 24.23 10.03 -10.09
N PHE A 108 23.84 9.65 -11.31
CA PHE A 108 24.17 8.36 -11.89
C PHE A 108 25.68 8.17 -12.08
N GLU A 109 26.39 9.21 -12.48
CA GLU A 109 27.86 9.20 -12.61
C GLU A 109 28.59 9.17 -11.26
N LYS A 110 28.02 9.83 -10.24
CA LYS A 110 28.58 9.88 -8.90
C LYS A 110 28.52 8.52 -8.19
N TYR A 111 27.45 7.76 -8.38
CA TYR A 111 27.22 6.49 -7.70
C TYR A 111 27.51 5.31 -8.64
N THR A 112 28.59 4.58 -8.38
CA THR A 112 29.00 3.42 -9.18
C THR A 112 28.45 2.09 -8.64
N ASN A 113 28.02 2.05 -7.36
CA ASN A 113 27.54 0.85 -6.70
C ASN A 113 26.08 1.01 -6.25
N PRO A 114 25.12 0.23 -6.80
CA PRO A 114 23.72 0.31 -6.42
C PRO A 114 23.44 0.10 -4.93
N GLU A 115 24.19 -0.76 -4.24
CA GLU A 115 24.00 -1.01 -2.80
C GLU A 115 24.35 0.22 -1.95
N GLU A 116 25.32 1.02 -2.36
CA GLU A 116 25.69 2.26 -1.67
C GLU A 116 24.63 3.34 -1.84
N VAL A 117 23.98 3.40 -3.00
CA VAL A 117 22.94 4.39 -3.32
C VAL A 117 21.82 4.38 -2.29
N TYR A 118 21.19 3.24 -2.09
CA TYR A 118 19.99 3.16 -1.23
C TYR A 118 20.32 3.27 0.27
N ASN A 119 21.59 3.22 0.64
CA ASN A 119 22.09 3.47 1.99
C ASN A 119 22.57 4.92 2.19
N ASP A 120 22.68 5.72 1.11
CA ASP A 120 23.02 7.13 1.24
C ASP A 120 21.95 7.92 2.01
N LYS A 121 22.37 8.86 2.84
CA LYS A 121 21.51 9.66 3.71
C LYS A 121 20.41 10.42 2.96
N HIS A 122 20.68 10.90 1.73
CA HIS A 122 19.71 11.63 0.91
C HIS A 122 18.66 10.68 0.36
N MET A 123 19.09 9.50 -0.12
CA MET A 123 18.21 8.45 -0.63
C MET A 123 17.32 7.86 0.47
N VAL A 124 17.89 7.58 1.65
CA VAL A 124 17.12 7.12 2.82
C VAL A 124 16.04 8.12 3.20
N ARG A 125 16.31 9.43 3.17
CA ARG A 125 15.28 10.46 3.42
C ARG A 125 14.25 10.52 2.30
N ALA A 126 14.70 10.45 1.05
CA ALA A 126 13.82 10.47 -0.12
C ALA A 126 12.85 9.27 -0.13
N SER A 127 13.21 8.13 0.45
CA SER A 127 12.36 6.94 0.56
C SER A 127 11.07 7.15 1.36
N LYS A 128 10.97 8.23 2.15
CA LYS A 128 9.72 8.64 2.81
C LYS A 128 8.66 9.11 1.81
N TYR A 129 9.09 9.58 0.65
CA TYR A 129 8.28 10.23 -0.38
C TYR A 129 8.21 9.42 -1.68
N LEU A 130 9.22 8.61 -1.97
CA LEU A 130 9.40 7.85 -3.19
C LEU A 130 9.36 6.34 -2.92
N VAL A 131 8.94 5.59 -3.92
CA VAL A 131 9.04 4.13 -3.96
C VAL A 131 10.09 3.77 -4.98
N TRP A 132 11.11 3.01 -4.55
CA TRP A 132 12.22 2.63 -5.41
C TRP A 132 11.79 1.61 -6.45
N THR A 133 12.22 1.82 -7.68
CA THR A 133 12.00 0.90 -8.82
C THR A 133 13.14 -0.11 -8.94
N ASN A 134 14.27 0.15 -8.31
CA ASN A 134 15.58 -0.52 -8.47
C ASN A 134 16.22 -0.29 -9.86
N ASP A 135 15.73 0.68 -10.61
CA ASP A 135 16.42 1.25 -11.76
C ASP A 135 17.02 2.60 -11.34
N LEU A 136 18.34 2.69 -11.28
CA LEU A 136 19.04 3.85 -10.73
C LEU A 136 18.71 5.14 -11.47
N PHE A 137 18.57 5.10 -12.80
CA PHE A 137 18.29 6.30 -13.56
C PHE A 137 16.87 6.81 -13.34
N VAL A 138 15.90 5.90 -13.22
CA VAL A 138 14.51 6.23 -12.88
C VAL A 138 14.43 6.77 -11.45
N ASP A 139 15.14 6.15 -10.53
CA ASP A 139 15.12 6.54 -9.11
C ASP A 139 15.80 7.90 -8.91
N PHE A 140 16.93 8.18 -9.55
CA PHE A 140 17.57 9.50 -9.51
C PHE A 140 16.72 10.58 -10.21
N SER A 141 16.07 10.26 -11.32
CA SER A 141 15.12 11.17 -11.96
C SER A 141 13.97 11.54 -11.00
N SER A 142 13.48 10.56 -10.25
CA SER A 142 12.45 10.76 -9.24
C SER A 142 12.95 11.62 -8.06
N VAL A 143 14.21 11.43 -7.63
CA VAL A 143 14.84 12.25 -6.58
C VAL A 143 14.98 13.71 -7.02
N VAL A 144 15.41 13.94 -8.26
CA VAL A 144 15.50 15.31 -8.81
C VAL A 144 14.13 15.95 -8.95
N ALA A 145 13.10 15.21 -9.36
CA ALA A 145 11.74 15.70 -9.40
C ALA A 145 11.22 16.06 -7.98
N LEU A 146 11.52 15.23 -6.98
CA LEU A 146 11.20 15.49 -5.58
C LEU A 146 11.90 16.76 -5.07
N GLU A 147 13.18 16.97 -5.41
CA GLU A 147 13.94 18.18 -5.07
C GLU A 147 13.32 19.43 -5.70
N ASN A 148 12.96 19.36 -6.97
CA ASN A 148 12.28 20.47 -7.66
C ASN A 148 10.95 20.83 -7.00
N LEU A 149 10.16 19.83 -6.62
CA LEU A 149 8.93 20.01 -5.89
C LEU A 149 9.17 20.68 -4.52
N ARG A 150 10.16 20.21 -3.76
CA ARG A 150 10.57 20.80 -2.49
C ARG A 150 10.92 22.27 -2.62
N LEU A 151 11.75 22.62 -3.60
CA LEU A 151 12.16 24.00 -3.88
C LEU A 151 10.97 24.90 -4.27
N ALA A 152 10.05 24.36 -5.08
CA ALA A 152 8.84 25.06 -5.47
C ALA A 152 7.96 25.41 -4.25
N LEU A 153 7.77 24.45 -3.34
CA LEU A 153 7.04 24.65 -2.09
C LEU A 153 7.72 25.69 -1.17
N GLN A 154 9.06 25.66 -1.08
CA GLN A 154 9.83 26.66 -0.32
C GLN A 154 9.69 28.06 -0.89
N LYS A 155 9.58 28.21 -2.23
CA LYS A 155 9.33 29.49 -2.92
C LYS A 155 7.86 29.97 -2.80
N GLY A 156 7.00 29.23 -2.11
CA GLY A 156 5.63 29.64 -1.83
C GLY A 156 4.61 29.22 -2.88
N ILE A 157 4.95 28.28 -3.76
CA ILE A 157 3.94 27.67 -4.63
C ILE A 157 2.92 26.93 -3.76
N SER A 158 1.63 27.15 -4.03
CA SER A 158 0.57 26.49 -3.26
C SER A 158 0.53 24.98 -3.51
N ASN A 159 0.14 24.22 -2.47
CA ASN A 159 0.02 22.76 -2.56
C ASN A 159 -0.91 22.27 -3.67
N ASP A 160 -1.85 23.11 -4.12
CA ASP A 160 -2.79 22.77 -5.21
C ASP A 160 -2.17 22.97 -6.60
N LYS A 161 -1.00 23.63 -6.68
CA LYS A 161 -0.25 23.87 -7.92
C LYS A 161 1.08 23.10 -8.00
N ALA A 162 1.48 22.47 -6.91
CA ALA A 162 2.67 21.65 -6.79
C ALA A 162 2.31 20.18 -6.98
#